data_b1e390965ce2c8a2b59800fd28beffd6
#
_entry.id   b1e390965ce2c8a2b59800fd28beffd6
#
_cell.length_a   1.000
_cell.length_b   1.000
_cell.length_c   1.000
_cell.angle_alpha   90.00
_cell.angle_beta   90.00
_cell.angle_gamma   90.00
#
_symmetry.space_group_name_H-M   'P 1'
#
loop_
_entity.id
_entity.type
_entity.pdbx_description
1 polymer ?
#
loop_
_entity_poly.entity_id
_entity_poly.type
_entity_poly.pdbx_seq_one_letter_code
_entity_poly.pdbx_strand_id
1 'polypeptide(L)'
;MYEFFSPTKIIFGEGCASETVPRIREMGATKVLIVTGKSSTASSQGFKDLCKGLDAAGIQWVHFAEVGADPETSTVDKGAEVYRANDCNAIIGFGGGSPIDCAKGIAASIGEGRPIRDFVGTGLAFTKPVPPLVAIPTTAGTGTEVTNAAVFTIVDERGHRSKKGTSSQFYFPRLAIVDPLLHMSMPPSLTAATGMDALTHAIEAFVSRFHTPVSDMYCLEAVRRIGRSLRAACGISAVSDASADTSMNGASGAGRGVKAGSSGSGGRALLEARSDMALAATLAGVGLSQAGLGMVHGFAHPVGAMAGLAHGLANAILLPFVMEALIPDAGERLSTIGEALTGEQGISPQEAVRAIARLGRDIGIPENLEAAEVPQRYFEDILADALSYRRRKASPRAFTDDELKSLLERMYSGKVEI
;
A
#
# COMPACT_ATOMS: atom_id res chain seq x y z
N MET A 1 -0.88 3.64 28.90
CA MET A 1 -2.27 3.40 28.46
C MET A 1 -2.30 3.65 26.95
N TYR A 2 -2.95 2.79 26.16
CA TYR A 2 -3.13 2.94 24.71
C TYR A 2 -4.55 2.57 24.32
N GLU A 3 -5.01 3.10 23.20
CA GLU A 3 -6.28 2.75 22.58
C GLU A 3 -5.99 1.95 21.30
N PHE A 4 -6.79 0.94 21.01
CA PHE A 4 -6.76 0.18 19.77
C PHE A 4 -8.15 0.21 19.14
N PHE A 5 -8.22 0.70 17.90
CA PHE A 5 -9.48 0.82 17.18
C PHE A 5 -9.34 0.35 15.73
N SER A 6 -9.97 -0.76 15.39
CA SER A 6 -10.00 -1.34 14.04
C SER A 6 -11.39 -1.91 13.76
N PRO A 7 -12.34 -1.06 13.34
CA PRO A 7 -13.76 -1.42 13.24
C PRO A 7 -14.12 -2.15 11.95
N THR A 8 -13.22 -2.24 10.97
CA THR A 8 -13.48 -2.89 9.69
C THR A 8 -13.68 -4.38 9.85
N LYS A 9 -14.82 -4.89 9.42
CA LYS A 9 -15.02 -6.34 9.27
C LYS A 9 -14.21 -6.84 8.08
N ILE A 10 -13.38 -7.85 8.28
CA ILE A 10 -12.54 -8.45 7.24
C ILE A 10 -13.13 -9.81 6.87
N ILE A 11 -13.35 -10.05 5.58
CA ILE A 11 -13.61 -11.37 5.00
C ILE A 11 -12.41 -11.68 4.10
N PHE A 12 -11.70 -12.75 4.42
CA PHE A 12 -10.48 -13.15 3.74
C PHE A 12 -10.57 -14.59 3.25
N GLY A 13 -10.14 -14.85 2.02
CA GLY A 13 -10.00 -16.19 1.46
C GLY A 13 -10.31 -16.27 -0.03
N GLU A 14 -9.93 -17.38 -0.64
CA GLU A 14 -10.13 -17.64 -2.05
C GLU A 14 -11.64 -17.65 -2.39
N GLY A 15 -12.05 -16.82 -3.37
CA GLY A 15 -13.43 -16.71 -3.83
C GLY A 15 -14.35 -15.90 -2.93
N CYS A 16 -13.83 -15.31 -1.84
CA CYS A 16 -14.65 -14.53 -0.91
C CYS A 16 -15.23 -13.24 -1.54
N ALA A 17 -14.79 -12.83 -2.72
CA ALA A 17 -15.40 -11.73 -3.47
C ALA A 17 -16.90 -11.93 -3.70
N SER A 18 -17.38 -13.18 -3.76
CA SER A 18 -18.80 -13.53 -3.86
C SER A 18 -19.63 -13.08 -2.65
N GLU A 19 -19.01 -12.91 -1.48
CA GLU A 19 -19.67 -12.41 -0.26
C GLU A 19 -20.04 -10.90 -0.36
N THR A 20 -19.48 -10.16 -1.30
CA THR A 20 -19.72 -8.71 -1.42
C THR A 20 -21.21 -8.40 -1.54
N VAL A 21 -21.91 -9.09 -2.43
CA VAL A 21 -23.32 -8.81 -2.74
C VAL A 21 -24.26 -9.14 -1.57
N PRO A 22 -24.17 -10.30 -0.91
CA PRO A 22 -24.93 -10.58 0.30
C PRO A 22 -24.69 -9.51 1.39
N ARG A 23 -23.43 -9.15 1.63
CA ARG A 23 -23.06 -8.23 2.72
C ARG A 23 -23.51 -6.80 2.48
N ILE A 24 -23.38 -6.30 1.26
CA ILE A 24 -23.80 -4.93 0.96
C ILE A 24 -25.33 -4.80 1.00
N ARG A 25 -26.06 -5.88 0.66
CA ARG A 25 -27.51 -5.99 0.85
C ARG A 25 -27.90 -5.94 2.34
N GLU A 26 -27.19 -6.67 3.20
CA GLU A 26 -27.37 -6.61 4.66
C GLU A 26 -27.16 -5.19 5.21
N MET A 27 -26.33 -4.38 4.57
CA MET A 27 -26.12 -2.97 4.91
C MET A 27 -27.25 -2.03 4.40
N GLY A 28 -28.25 -2.55 3.70
CA GLY A 28 -29.36 -1.80 3.19
C GLY A 28 -29.09 -1.12 1.84
N ALA A 29 -28.06 -1.56 1.09
CA ALA A 29 -27.78 -1.00 -0.22
C ALA A 29 -28.82 -1.40 -1.26
N THR A 30 -29.35 -0.41 -1.95
CA THR A 30 -30.28 -0.56 -3.08
C THR A 30 -29.65 -0.08 -4.38
N LYS A 31 -28.74 0.91 -4.29
CA LYS A 31 -27.99 1.43 -5.41
C LYS A 31 -26.57 1.81 -4.98
N VAL A 32 -25.58 1.24 -5.63
CA VAL A 32 -24.17 1.39 -5.24
C VAL A 32 -23.37 2.18 -6.29
N LEU A 33 -22.43 3.01 -5.82
CA LEU A 33 -21.38 3.56 -6.66
C LEU A 33 -20.16 2.62 -6.59
N ILE A 34 -19.73 2.06 -7.73
CA ILE A 34 -18.52 1.25 -7.82
C ILE A 34 -17.40 2.14 -8.34
N VAL A 35 -16.36 2.33 -7.52
CA VAL A 35 -15.20 3.17 -7.82
C VAL A 35 -14.03 2.29 -8.21
N THR A 36 -13.49 2.49 -9.43
CA THR A 36 -12.34 1.71 -9.96
C THR A 36 -11.29 2.62 -10.60
N GLY A 37 -10.12 2.06 -10.88
CA GLY A 37 -9.14 2.65 -11.77
C GLY A 37 -9.61 2.64 -13.24
N LYS A 38 -8.92 3.42 -14.07
CA LYS A 38 -9.33 3.72 -15.47
C LYS A 38 -9.40 2.51 -16.42
N SER A 39 -8.62 1.45 -16.21
CA SER A 39 -8.49 0.42 -17.26
C SER A 39 -8.47 -1.03 -16.76
N SER A 40 -7.44 -1.46 -16.06
CA SER A 40 -7.21 -2.89 -15.79
C SER A 40 -8.28 -3.52 -14.90
N THR A 41 -8.73 -2.81 -13.88
CA THR A 41 -9.71 -3.31 -12.92
C THR A 41 -11.08 -3.51 -13.55
N ALA A 42 -11.56 -2.53 -14.34
CA ALA A 42 -12.86 -2.56 -14.99
C ALA A 42 -13.00 -3.69 -16.03
N SER A 43 -11.90 -4.16 -16.61
CA SER A 43 -11.88 -5.28 -17.56
C SER A 43 -11.72 -6.65 -16.88
N SER A 44 -11.42 -6.70 -15.58
CA SER A 44 -11.14 -7.93 -14.84
C SER A 44 -12.37 -8.84 -14.71
N GLN A 45 -12.13 -10.16 -14.60
CA GLN A 45 -13.20 -11.11 -14.37
C GLN A 45 -13.91 -10.85 -13.03
N GLY A 46 -13.16 -10.54 -11.97
CA GLY A 46 -13.72 -10.24 -10.65
C GLY A 46 -14.69 -9.05 -10.67
N PHE A 47 -14.39 -7.98 -11.43
CA PHE A 47 -15.31 -6.86 -11.60
C PHE A 47 -16.59 -7.28 -12.34
N LYS A 48 -16.45 -8.05 -13.42
CA LYS A 48 -17.61 -8.57 -14.19
C LYS A 48 -18.51 -9.46 -13.33
N ASP A 49 -17.92 -10.29 -12.48
CA ASP A 49 -18.65 -11.19 -11.59
C ASP A 49 -19.36 -10.40 -10.49
N LEU A 50 -18.74 -9.36 -9.95
CA LEU A 50 -19.39 -8.43 -9.03
C LEU A 50 -20.62 -7.77 -9.65
N CYS A 51 -20.50 -7.21 -10.87
CA CYS A 51 -21.61 -6.58 -11.57
C CYS A 51 -22.77 -7.56 -11.81
N LYS A 52 -22.48 -8.76 -12.33
CA LYS A 52 -23.48 -9.82 -12.50
C LYS A 52 -24.16 -10.21 -11.18
N GLY A 53 -23.41 -10.28 -10.09
CA GLY A 53 -23.96 -10.57 -8.77
C GLY A 53 -24.91 -9.49 -8.28
N LEU A 54 -24.58 -8.21 -8.50
CA LEU A 54 -25.43 -7.07 -8.16
C LEU A 54 -26.72 -7.09 -8.99
N ASP A 55 -26.63 -7.32 -10.31
CA ASP A 55 -27.79 -7.45 -11.20
C ASP A 55 -28.72 -8.58 -10.76
N ALA A 56 -28.17 -9.77 -10.48
CA ALA A 56 -28.93 -10.94 -10.00
C ALA A 56 -29.61 -10.68 -8.65
N ALA A 57 -29.00 -9.82 -7.82
CA ALA A 57 -29.55 -9.43 -6.53
C ALA A 57 -30.56 -8.27 -6.62
N GLY A 58 -30.78 -7.67 -7.80
CA GLY A 58 -31.63 -6.49 -7.98
C GLY A 58 -31.08 -5.22 -7.35
N ILE A 59 -29.77 -5.16 -7.10
CA ILE A 59 -29.10 -3.97 -6.59
C ILE A 59 -28.60 -3.17 -7.80
N GLN A 60 -29.09 -1.95 -7.95
CA GLN A 60 -28.64 -1.05 -9.00
C GLN A 60 -27.20 -0.61 -8.75
N TRP A 61 -26.46 -0.30 -9.81
CA TRP A 61 -25.09 0.20 -9.67
C TRP A 61 -24.73 1.23 -10.73
N VAL A 62 -23.81 2.11 -10.37
CA VAL A 62 -23.20 3.10 -11.25
C VAL A 62 -21.68 2.90 -11.17
N HIS A 63 -21.03 2.92 -12.33
CA HIS A 63 -19.59 2.74 -12.42
C HIS A 63 -18.86 4.07 -12.56
N PHE A 64 -17.96 4.37 -11.64
CA PHE A 64 -17.05 5.51 -11.69
C PHE A 64 -15.63 5.00 -11.91
N ALA A 65 -15.14 5.05 -13.16
CA ALA A 65 -13.86 4.48 -13.62
C ALA A 65 -12.80 5.55 -13.92
N GLU A 66 -12.82 6.69 -13.21
CA GLU A 66 -11.96 7.83 -13.56
C GLU A 66 -10.71 7.95 -12.67
N VAL A 67 -10.50 7.02 -11.73
CA VAL A 67 -9.42 7.14 -10.77
C VAL A 67 -8.08 6.80 -11.42
N GLY A 68 -7.18 7.80 -11.42
CA GLY A 68 -5.77 7.61 -11.80
C GLY A 68 -4.92 7.03 -10.66
N ALA A 69 -3.64 6.80 -10.92
CA ALA A 69 -2.67 6.69 -9.84
C ALA A 69 -2.70 8.00 -9.03
N ASP A 70 -2.67 7.93 -7.70
CA ASP A 70 -2.73 9.11 -6.84
C ASP A 70 -3.97 10.00 -7.08
N PRO A 71 -5.14 9.66 -6.51
CA PRO A 71 -6.40 10.31 -6.82
C PRO A 71 -6.37 11.80 -6.48
N GLU A 72 -6.72 12.63 -7.46
CA GLU A 72 -6.86 14.08 -7.24
C GLU A 72 -8.15 14.38 -6.46
N THR A 73 -8.11 15.44 -5.65
CA THR A 73 -9.30 15.94 -4.93
C THR A 73 -10.44 16.26 -5.89
N SER A 74 -10.16 16.79 -7.08
CA SER A 74 -11.13 17.05 -8.16
C SER A 74 -11.84 15.77 -8.64
N THR A 75 -11.11 14.65 -8.76
CA THR A 75 -11.69 13.35 -9.12
C THR A 75 -12.61 12.83 -8.03
N VAL A 76 -12.25 13.02 -6.77
CA VAL A 76 -13.10 12.65 -5.62
C VAL A 76 -14.38 13.47 -5.61
N ASP A 77 -14.29 14.79 -5.78
CA ASP A 77 -15.45 15.69 -5.81
C ASP A 77 -16.42 15.33 -6.93
N LYS A 78 -15.89 15.01 -8.13
CA LYS A 78 -16.67 14.50 -9.26
C LYS A 78 -17.36 13.17 -8.95
N GLY A 79 -16.67 12.23 -8.30
CA GLY A 79 -17.27 10.98 -7.85
C GLY A 79 -18.41 11.19 -6.85
N ALA A 80 -18.29 12.19 -5.96
CA ALA A 80 -19.34 12.56 -5.03
C ALA A 80 -20.56 13.19 -5.75
N GLU A 81 -20.35 13.95 -6.83
CA GLU A 81 -21.44 14.45 -7.70
C GLU A 81 -22.16 13.29 -8.39
N VAL A 82 -21.42 12.33 -8.96
CA VAL A 82 -22.00 11.13 -9.57
C VAL A 82 -22.83 10.32 -8.56
N TYR A 83 -22.32 10.14 -7.34
CA TYR A 83 -23.06 9.46 -6.26
C TYR A 83 -24.41 10.15 -5.98
N ARG A 84 -24.42 11.49 -5.80
CA ARG A 84 -25.64 12.27 -5.52
C ARG A 84 -26.61 12.25 -6.70
N ALA A 85 -26.13 12.50 -7.91
CA ALA A 85 -26.94 12.58 -9.12
C ALA A 85 -27.65 11.25 -9.46
N ASN A 86 -27.16 10.15 -8.94
CA ASN A 86 -27.73 8.82 -9.16
C ASN A 86 -28.44 8.24 -7.93
N ASP A 87 -28.63 9.00 -6.86
CA ASP A 87 -29.24 8.55 -5.60
C ASP A 87 -28.63 7.23 -5.07
N CYS A 88 -27.29 7.11 -5.17
CA CYS A 88 -26.59 5.97 -4.59
C CYS A 88 -26.68 6.03 -3.05
N ASN A 89 -26.73 4.86 -2.39
CA ASN A 89 -26.78 4.77 -0.92
C ASN A 89 -25.67 3.91 -0.31
N ALA A 90 -24.74 3.41 -1.14
CA ALA A 90 -23.52 2.71 -0.70
C ALA A 90 -22.40 2.90 -1.72
N ILE A 91 -21.16 2.59 -1.32
CA ILE A 91 -19.97 2.72 -2.17
C ILE A 91 -19.18 1.43 -2.10
N ILE A 92 -18.66 0.97 -3.25
CA ILE A 92 -17.69 -0.11 -3.36
C ILE A 92 -16.41 0.48 -3.97
N GLY A 93 -15.31 0.48 -3.22
CA GLY A 93 -13.97 0.73 -3.75
C GLY A 93 -13.36 -0.59 -4.23
N PHE A 94 -13.23 -0.78 -5.55
CA PHE A 94 -12.73 -2.02 -6.15
C PHE A 94 -11.44 -1.74 -6.95
N GLY A 95 -10.29 -2.21 -6.46
CA GLY A 95 -9.00 -1.97 -7.10
C GLY A 95 -7.82 -1.90 -6.14
N GLY A 96 -6.75 -1.23 -6.55
CA GLY A 96 -5.62 -0.93 -5.67
C GLY A 96 -5.91 0.19 -4.68
N GLY A 97 -4.87 0.72 -4.03
CA GLY A 97 -5.01 1.78 -3.03
C GLY A 97 -5.76 3.01 -3.54
N SER A 98 -5.41 3.51 -4.74
CA SER A 98 -5.99 4.75 -5.29
C SER A 98 -7.52 4.70 -5.48
N PRO A 99 -8.14 3.67 -6.08
CA PRO A 99 -9.59 3.54 -6.12
C PRO A 99 -10.26 3.47 -4.75
N ILE A 100 -9.65 2.77 -3.80
CA ILE A 100 -10.20 2.64 -2.44
C ILE A 100 -10.09 3.98 -1.69
N ASP A 101 -8.96 4.69 -1.80
CA ASP A 101 -8.79 6.02 -1.22
C ASP A 101 -9.77 7.04 -1.83
N CYS A 102 -9.97 6.98 -3.15
CA CYS A 102 -10.98 7.79 -3.82
C CYS A 102 -12.39 7.48 -3.28
N ALA A 103 -12.73 6.20 -3.10
CA ALA A 103 -14.01 5.79 -2.51
C ALA A 103 -14.19 6.30 -1.07
N LYS A 104 -13.13 6.28 -0.25
CA LYS A 104 -13.13 6.90 1.10
C LYS A 104 -13.37 8.40 1.04
N GLY A 105 -12.69 9.09 0.14
CA GLY A 105 -12.86 10.53 -0.07
C GLY A 105 -14.28 10.89 -0.52
N ILE A 106 -14.85 10.12 -1.46
CA ILE A 106 -16.24 10.27 -1.89
C ILE A 106 -17.18 10.08 -0.70
N ALA A 107 -17.00 8.99 0.06
CA ALA A 107 -17.82 8.70 1.24
C ALA A 107 -17.78 9.85 2.25
N ALA A 108 -16.59 10.40 2.54
CA ALA A 108 -16.41 11.53 3.44
C ALA A 108 -17.05 12.83 2.91
N SER A 109 -16.87 13.12 1.61
CA SER A 109 -17.54 14.29 0.97
C SER A 109 -19.06 14.19 1.04
N ILE A 110 -19.62 12.98 0.91
CA ILE A 110 -21.06 12.76 1.07
C ILE A 110 -21.49 12.95 2.53
N GLY A 111 -20.79 12.36 3.48
CA GLY A 111 -21.09 12.48 4.91
C GLY A 111 -21.06 13.93 5.39
N GLU A 112 -20.04 14.68 5.03
CA GLU A 112 -19.88 16.10 5.40
C GLU A 112 -20.80 17.03 4.61
N GLY A 113 -21.23 16.65 3.40
CA GLY A 113 -21.99 17.52 2.49
C GLY A 113 -21.15 18.62 1.86
N ARG A 114 -19.82 18.44 1.78
CA ARG A 114 -18.83 19.42 1.31
C ARG A 114 -17.79 18.74 0.41
N PRO A 115 -17.14 19.50 -0.50
CA PRO A 115 -16.04 18.98 -1.31
C PRO A 115 -14.88 18.46 -0.46
N ILE A 116 -14.23 17.37 -0.90
CA ILE A 116 -13.10 16.77 -0.16
C ILE A 116 -11.91 17.74 -0.04
N ARG A 117 -11.70 18.59 -1.05
CA ARG A 117 -10.64 19.61 -1.05
C ARG A 117 -10.71 20.60 0.12
N ASP A 118 -11.89 20.77 0.73
CA ASP A 118 -12.04 21.63 1.91
C ASP A 118 -11.36 21.05 3.15
N PHE A 119 -11.06 19.75 3.15
CA PHE A 119 -10.50 19.03 4.29
C PHE A 119 -9.03 18.64 4.07
N VAL A 120 -8.66 18.27 2.82
CA VAL A 120 -7.30 17.76 2.53
C VAL A 120 -6.27 18.87 2.66
N GLY A 121 -5.30 18.69 3.56
CA GLY A 121 -4.23 19.67 3.80
C GLY A 121 -4.60 20.90 4.63
N THR A 122 -5.87 21.05 5.02
CA THR A 122 -6.37 22.25 5.74
C THR A 122 -6.36 22.11 7.27
N GLY A 123 -6.31 20.88 7.77
CA GLY A 123 -6.42 20.59 9.20
C GLY A 123 -7.86 20.51 9.72
N LEU A 124 -8.87 20.69 8.88
CA LEU A 124 -10.26 20.46 9.25
C LEU A 124 -10.50 18.97 9.50
N ALA A 125 -11.21 18.67 10.58
CA ALA A 125 -11.59 17.31 10.94
C ALA A 125 -12.89 16.90 10.26
N PHE A 126 -12.99 15.62 9.91
CA PHE A 126 -14.26 15.01 9.53
C PHE A 126 -15.06 14.71 10.79
N THR A 127 -16.33 15.08 10.80
CA THR A 127 -17.19 15.03 11.99
C THR A 127 -18.42 14.15 11.81
N LYS A 128 -18.72 13.71 10.58
CA LYS A 128 -19.95 13.01 10.26
C LYS A 128 -19.70 11.59 9.77
N PRO A 129 -20.61 10.65 10.07
CA PRO A 129 -20.56 9.31 9.54
C PRO A 129 -20.71 9.32 8.01
N VAL A 130 -20.12 8.31 7.37
CA VAL A 130 -20.13 8.13 5.93
C VAL A 130 -21.17 7.06 5.51
N PRO A 131 -21.60 7.05 4.24
CA PRO A 131 -22.38 5.93 3.68
C PRO A 131 -21.64 4.59 3.85
N PRO A 132 -22.36 3.45 3.82
CA PRO A 132 -21.72 2.14 3.80
C PRO A 132 -20.66 2.06 2.72
N LEU A 133 -19.42 1.74 3.13
CA LEU A 133 -18.26 1.61 2.26
C LEU A 133 -17.71 0.18 2.37
N VAL A 134 -17.61 -0.50 1.23
CA VAL A 134 -16.95 -1.80 1.07
C VAL A 134 -15.67 -1.59 0.28
N ALA A 135 -14.56 -2.13 0.76
CA ALA A 135 -13.28 -2.10 0.06
C ALA A 135 -12.91 -3.50 -0.43
N ILE A 136 -12.56 -3.61 -1.70
CA ILE A 136 -12.15 -4.86 -2.36
C ILE A 136 -10.79 -4.62 -3.00
N PRO A 137 -9.68 -4.89 -2.28
CA PRO A 137 -8.35 -4.68 -2.82
C PRO A 137 -8.01 -5.70 -3.91
N THR A 138 -7.34 -5.23 -4.97
CA THR A 138 -6.78 -6.07 -6.03
C THR A 138 -5.26 -5.99 -6.07
N THR A 139 -4.65 -5.33 -5.09
CA THR A 139 -3.19 -5.25 -4.86
C THR A 139 -2.89 -5.54 -3.39
N ALA A 140 -1.74 -6.15 -3.14
CA ALA A 140 -1.28 -6.49 -1.80
C ALA A 140 -0.16 -5.53 -1.37
N GLY A 141 -0.52 -4.33 -0.90
CA GLY A 141 0.47 -3.31 -0.54
C GLY A 141 -0.04 -2.31 0.48
N THR A 142 -0.95 -1.44 0.09
CA THR A 142 -1.36 -0.28 0.87
C THR A 142 -2.10 -0.60 2.17
N GLY A 143 -2.80 -1.74 2.24
CA GLY A 143 -3.66 -2.07 3.38
C GLY A 143 -4.81 -1.08 3.59
N THR A 144 -5.10 -0.22 2.61
CA THR A 144 -6.08 0.86 2.78
C THR A 144 -7.49 0.36 3.08
N GLU A 145 -7.80 -0.89 2.75
CA GLU A 145 -9.08 -1.53 3.05
C GLU A 145 -9.38 -1.65 4.56
N VAL A 146 -8.36 -1.49 5.40
CA VAL A 146 -8.48 -1.57 6.87
C VAL A 146 -7.91 -0.34 7.59
N THR A 147 -7.64 0.75 6.87
CA THR A 147 -7.04 1.95 7.47
C THR A 147 -8.01 3.10 7.62
N ASN A 148 -7.71 3.97 8.58
CA ASN A 148 -8.39 5.26 8.80
C ASN A 148 -7.80 6.41 7.97
N ALA A 149 -6.91 6.12 7.04
CA ALA A 149 -6.20 7.12 6.24
C ALA A 149 -6.55 6.98 4.75
N ALA A 150 -6.41 8.09 4.04
CA ALA A 150 -6.44 8.15 2.59
C ALA A 150 -5.46 9.23 2.11
N VAL A 151 -4.90 9.04 0.92
CA VAL A 151 -3.93 9.98 0.33
C VAL A 151 -4.52 10.55 -0.95
N PHE A 152 -4.45 11.88 -1.08
CA PHE A 152 -4.96 12.60 -2.23
C PHE A 152 -3.90 13.54 -2.80
N THR A 153 -3.99 13.78 -4.10
CA THR A 153 -3.21 14.81 -4.78
C THR A 153 -4.02 16.11 -4.82
N ILE A 154 -3.42 17.18 -4.31
CA ILE A 154 -3.90 18.53 -4.51
C ILE A 154 -3.15 19.12 -5.70
N VAL A 155 -3.88 19.72 -6.63
CA VAL A 155 -3.30 20.51 -7.73
C VAL A 155 -3.64 21.98 -7.45
N ASP A 156 -2.61 22.81 -7.27
CA ASP A 156 -2.80 24.25 -7.05
C ASP A 156 -3.07 25.01 -8.36
N GLU A 157 -3.36 26.31 -8.25
CA GLU A 157 -3.66 27.18 -9.40
C GLU A 157 -2.51 27.29 -10.41
N ARG A 158 -1.28 26.97 -10.01
CA ARG A 158 -0.10 26.97 -10.85
C ARG A 158 0.19 25.61 -11.48
N GLY A 159 -0.67 24.61 -11.21
CA GLY A 159 -0.49 23.22 -11.66
C GLY A 159 0.51 22.42 -10.83
N HIS A 160 1.00 22.95 -9.72
CA HIS A 160 1.89 22.20 -8.82
C HIS A 160 1.09 21.12 -8.08
N ARG A 161 1.65 19.90 -8.05
CA ARG A 161 1.03 18.71 -7.47
C ARG A 161 1.67 18.39 -6.13
N SER A 162 0.86 18.21 -5.10
CA SER A 162 1.32 17.80 -3.78
C SER A 162 0.45 16.67 -3.23
N LYS A 163 1.10 15.62 -2.68
CA LYS A 163 0.39 14.52 -2.02
C LYS A 163 0.16 14.86 -0.55
N LYS A 164 -1.09 14.76 -0.10
CA LYS A 164 -1.46 15.01 1.30
C LYS A 164 -2.28 13.85 1.82
N GLY A 165 -1.77 13.26 2.90
CA GLY A 165 -2.52 12.27 3.67
C GLY A 165 -3.52 12.96 4.60
N THR A 166 -4.70 12.39 4.69
CA THR A 166 -5.70 12.76 5.69
C THR A 166 -6.18 11.51 6.43
N SER A 167 -6.67 11.68 7.64
CA SER A 167 -7.14 10.56 8.45
C SER A 167 -8.39 10.92 9.22
N SER A 168 -9.27 9.93 9.38
CA SER A 168 -10.52 10.07 10.14
C SER A 168 -10.98 8.68 10.58
N GLN A 169 -11.58 8.58 11.78
CA GLN A 169 -12.27 7.36 12.19
C GLN A 169 -13.39 6.95 11.20
N PHE A 170 -13.93 7.88 10.44
CA PHE A 170 -14.96 7.61 9.43
C PHE A 170 -14.43 7.07 8.11
N TYR A 171 -13.10 7.06 7.90
CA TYR A 171 -12.50 6.48 6.70
C TYR A 171 -12.37 4.96 6.73
N PHE A 172 -12.49 4.34 7.89
CA PHE A 172 -12.50 2.88 7.94
C PHE A 172 -13.64 2.34 7.08
N PRO A 173 -13.35 1.51 6.06
CA PRO A 173 -14.40 0.77 5.37
C PRO A 173 -15.20 -0.07 6.37
N ARG A 174 -16.48 -0.18 6.17
CA ARG A 174 -17.33 -1.03 7.02
C ARG A 174 -17.04 -2.50 6.81
N LEU A 175 -16.56 -2.84 5.59
CA LEU A 175 -16.21 -4.19 5.18
C LEU A 175 -15.02 -4.16 4.24
N ALA A 176 -14.04 -5.03 4.48
CA ALA A 176 -12.96 -5.37 3.57
C ALA A 176 -13.17 -6.81 3.05
N ILE A 177 -13.18 -6.98 1.74
CA ILE A 177 -13.24 -8.29 1.08
C ILE A 177 -11.89 -8.53 0.43
N VAL A 178 -11.09 -9.38 1.04
CA VAL A 178 -9.70 -9.64 0.63
C VAL A 178 -9.62 -11.01 -0.02
N ASP A 179 -9.80 -11.04 -1.33
CA ASP A 179 -9.80 -12.26 -2.15
C ASP A 179 -8.47 -12.41 -2.90
N PRO A 180 -7.61 -13.37 -2.55
CA PRO A 180 -6.34 -13.61 -3.21
C PRO A 180 -6.46 -13.88 -4.72
N LEU A 181 -7.59 -14.40 -5.19
CA LEU A 181 -7.81 -14.63 -6.62
C LEU A 181 -7.81 -13.34 -7.42
N LEU A 182 -8.23 -12.21 -6.83
CA LEU A 182 -8.21 -10.90 -7.48
C LEU A 182 -6.79 -10.34 -7.66
N HIS A 183 -5.81 -10.90 -6.95
CA HIS A 183 -4.40 -10.48 -7.02
C HIS A 183 -3.60 -11.27 -8.07
N MET A 184 -4.15 -12.37 -8.62
CA MET A 184 -3.42 -13.28 -9.52
C MET A 184 -2.97 -12.61 -10.84
N SER A 185 -3.64 -11.56 -11.27
CA SER A 185 -3.29 -10.83 -12.50
C SER A 185 -2.21 -9.75 -12.33
N MET A 186 -1.73 -9.51 -11.09
CA MET A 186 -0.68 -8.50 -10.86
C MET A 186 0.62 -8.90 -11.55
N PRO A 187 1.25 -8.00 -12.34
CA PRO A 187 2.59 -8.27 -12.88
C PRO A 187 3.65 -8.33 -11.78
N PRO A 188 4.78 -9.03 -11.99
CA PRO A 188 5.85 -9.17 -11.00
C PRO A 188 6.37 -7.83 -10.46
N SER A 189 6.56 -6.82 -11.30
CA SER A 189 7.04 -5.50 -10.89
C SER A 189 6.07 -4.78 -9.96
N LEU A 190 4.76 -4.86 -10.22
CA LEU A 190 3.75 -4.32 -9.32
C LEU A 190 3.70 -5.10 -8.01
N THR A 191 3.83 -6.43 -8.07
CA THR A 191 3.88 -7.27 -6.87
C THR A 191 5.09 -6.92 -5.99
N ALA A 192 6.26 -6.73 -6.59
CA ALA A 192 7.48 -6.32 -5.89
C ALA A 192 7.29 -4.96 -5.19
N ALA A 193 6.84 -3.95 -5.94
CA ALA A 193 6.64 -2.61 -5.40
C ALA A 193 5.60 -2.60 -4.27
N THR A 194 4.43 -3.23 -4.47
CA THR A 194 3.38 -3.25 -3.45
C THR A 194 3.72 -4.13 -2.26
N GLY A 195 4.43 -5.25 -2.46
CA GLY A 195 4.89 -6.10 -1.37
C GLY A 195 5.92 -5.41 -0.47
N MET A 196 6.85 -4.66 -1.07
CA MET A 196 7.79 -3.83 -0.31
C MET A 196 7.10 -2.64 0.37
N ASP A 197 6.04 -2.10 -0.21
CA ASP A 197 5.19 -1.09 0.44
C ASP A 197 4.55 -1.64 1.72
N ALA A 198 3.95 -2.84 1.64
CA ALA A 198 3.42 -3.53 2.83
C ALA A 198 4.51 -3.81 3.88
N LEU A 199 5.72 -4.19 3.45
CA LEU A 199 6.86 -4.37 4.35
C LEU A 199 7.25 -3.05 5.02
N THR A 200 7.28 -1.96 4.26
CA THR A 200 7.58 -0.61 4.80
C THR A 200 6.53 -0.20 5.83
N HIS A 201 5.25 -0.41 5.55
CA HIS A 201 4.18 -0.14 6.49
C HIS A 201 4.36 -0.91 7.81
N ALA A 202 4.62 -2.21 7.71
CA ALA A 202 4.81 -3.07 8.88
C ALA A 202 6.05 -2.64 9.69
N ILE A 203 7.18 -2.38 9.03
CA ILE A 203 8.43 -1.99 9.71
C ILE A 203 8.29 -0.61 10.35
N GLU A 204 7.82 0.42 9.62
CA GLU A 204 7.68 1.76 10.18
C GLU A 204 6.69 1.81 11.34
N ALA A 205 5.57 1.09 11.25
CA ALA A 205 4.62 0.97 12.34
C ALA A 205 5.22 0.23 13.54
N PHE A 206 6.01 -0.81 13.32
CA PHE A 206 6.67 -1.56 14.39
C PHE A 206 7.71 -0.72 15.11
N VAL A 207 8.59 0.00 14.40
CA VAL A 207 9.62 0.84 15.04
C VAL A 207 9.08 2.19 15.52
N SER A 208 7.82 2.52 15.26
CA SER A 208 7.19 3.78 15.64
C SER A 208 7.23 4.03 17.14
N ARG A 209 7.38 5.30 17.55
CA ARG A 209 7.20 5.73 18.96
C ARG A 209 5.78 5.52 19.49
N PHE A 210 4.81 5.35 18.60
CA PHE A 210 3.40 5.12 18.93
C PHE A 210 3.00 3.65 18.82
N HIS A 211 3.96 2.75 18.67
CA HIS A 211 3.70 1.31 18.66
C HIS A 211 3.03 0.83 19.96
N THR A 212 2.30 -0.23 19.86
CA THR A 212 1.66 -0.91 21.00
C THR A 212 1.87 -2.42 20.86
N PRO A 213 1.78 -3.20 21.95
CA PRO A 213 1.87 -4.65 21.84
C PRO A 213 0.89 -5.24 20.83
N VAL A 214 -0.28 -4.63 20.64
CA VAL A 214 -1.27 -5.10 19.67
C VAL A 214 -0.84 -4.77 18.24
N SER A 215 -0.42 -3.53 17.96
CA SER A 215 0.10 -3.19 16.64
C SER A 215 1.34 -4.01 16.27
N ASP A 216 2.21 -4.29 17.24
CA ASP A 216 3.41 -5.10 17.05
C ASP A 216 3.09 -6.52 16.57
N MET A 217 2.06 -7.16 17.14
CA MET A 217 1.61 -8.49 16.69
C MET A 217 1.23 -8.50 15.21
N TYR A 218 0.45 -7.51 14.76
CA TYR A 218 0.05 -7.39 13.36
C TYR A 218 1.26 -7.14 12.44
N CYS A 219 2.14 -6.23 12.83
CA CYS A 219 3.33 -5.88 12.06
C CYS A 219 4.28 -7.07 11.90
N LEU A 220 4.60 -7.77 12.98
CA LEU A 220 5.51 -8.91 12.94
C LEU A 220 4.96 -10.07 12.11
N GLU A 221 3.66 -10.35 12.20
CA GLU A 221 3.06 -11.38 11.36
C GLU A 221 3.07 -10.98 9.88
N ALA A 222 2.85 -9.70 9.57
CA ALA A 222 2.99 -9.19 8.21
C ALA A 222 4.42 -9.38 7.68
N VAL A 223 5.44 -9.01 8.47
CA VAL A 223 6.86 -9.18 8.09
C VAL A 223 7.21 -10.63 7.84
N ARG A 224 6.79 -11.57 8.71
CA ARG A 224 7.03 -13.02 8.52
C ARG A 224 6.44 -13.54 7.20
N ARG A 225 5.21 -13.14 6.89
CA ARG A 225 4.56 -13.56 5.63
C ARG A 225 5.26 -12.99 4.41
N ILE A 226 5.64 -11.71 4.45
CA ILE A 226 6.35 -11.06 3.35
C ILE A 226 7.71 -11.74 3.13
N GLY A 227 8.49 -11.96 4.18
CA GLY A 227 9.79 -12.62 4.11
C GLY A 227 9.72 -13.99 3.44
N ARG A 228 8.70 -14.77 3.80
CA ARG A 228 8.45 -16.12 3.27
C ARG A 228 7.97 -16.11 1.81
N SER A 229 7.10 -15.17 1.43
CA SER A 229 6.25 -15.33 0.25
C SER A 229 6.48 -14.31 -0.85
N LEU A 230 7.12 -13.14 -0.60
CA LEU A 230 7.21 -12.08 -1.60
C LEU A 230 8.00 -12.50 -2.85
N ARG A 231 9.13 -13.22 -2.69
CA ARG A 231 9.90 -13.73 -3.83
C ARG A 231 9.06 -14.64 -4.71
N ALA A 232 8.37 -15.60 -4.11
CA ALA A 232 7.48 -16.52 -4.82
C ALA A 232 6.29 -15.81 -5.47
N ALA A 233 5.71 -14.81 -4.80
CA ALA A 233 4.64 -13.98 -5.34
C ALA A 233 5.09 -13.15 -6.55
N CYS A 234 6.37 -12.79 -6.65
CA CYS A 234 6.99 -12.18 -7.83
C CYS A 234 7.35 -13.19 -8.93
N GLY A 235 7.12 -14.49 -8.73
CA GLY A 235 7.47 -15.54 -9.68
C GLY A 235 8.93 -15.98 -9.61
N ILE A 236 9.65 -15.64 -8.54
CA ILE A 236 11.02 -16.06 -8.30
C ILE A 236 10.97 -17.35 -7.51
N SER A 237 11.38 -18.46 -8.15
CA SER A 237 11.51 -19.76 -7.46
C SER A 237 12.64 -19.68 -6.45
N ALA A 238 12.45 -20.29 -5.27
CA ALA A 238 13.55 -20.49 -4.35
C ALA A 238 14.66 -21.29 -5.10
N VAL A 239 15.78 -20.62 -5.37
CA VAL A 239 16.98 -21.33 -5.80
C VAL A 239 17.42 -22.12 -4.58
N SER A 240 17.34 -23.46 -4.66
CA SER A 240 18.01 -24.31 -3.69
C SER A 240 19.49 -23.93 -3.71
N ASP A 241 20.02 -23.47 -2.58
CA ASP A 241 21.46 -23.30 -2.37
C ASP A 241 22.17 -24.68 -2.47
N ALA A 242 22.37 -25.13 -3.69
CA ALA A 242 23.24 -26.25 -3.99
C ALA A 242 23.82 -26.05 -5.41
N SER A 243 25.10 -25.73 -5.44
CA SER A 243 25.98 -25.58 -6.59
C SER A 243 26.19 -24.15 -7.13
N ALA A 244 27.15 -23.47 -6.52
CA ALA A 244 28.02 -22.57 -7.26
C ALA A 244 28.83 -23.44 -8.24
N ASP A 245 28.45 -23.47 -9.50
CA ASP A 245 29.38 -23.81 -10.57
C ASP A 245 29.16 -22.91 -11.78
N THR A 246 30.27 -22.34 -12.19
CA THR A 246 30.46 -21.35 -13.23
C THR A 246 30.22 -21.93 -14.61
N SER A 247 29.34 -21.34 -15.41
CA SER A 247 29.60 -21.13 -16.84
C SER A 247 28.72 -20.05 -17.42
N MET A 248 29.30 -18.92 -17.69
CA MET A 248 28.75 -17.87 -18.56
C MET A 248 28.56 -18.44 -19.97
N ASN A 249 27.36 -18.30 -20.51
CA ASN A 249 27.21 -18.00 -21.92
C ASN A 249 25.84 -17.35 -22.19
N GLY A 250 25.88 -16.22 -22.88
CA GLY A 250 24.77 -15.30 -23.11
C GLY A 250 23.65 -15.88 -23.98
N ALA A 251 22.46 -15.41 -23.67
CA ALA A 251 21.40 -15.25 -24.66
C ALA A 251 20.39 -14.21 -24.17
N SER A 252 20.29 -13.16 -24.92
CA SER A 252 19.19 -12.18 -24.94
C SER A 252 17.86 -12.91 -25.16
N GLY A 253 16.85 -12.71 -24.29
CA GLY A 253 15.56 -13.37 -24.47
C GLY A 253 14.44 -12.59 -23.78
N ALA A 254 13.63 -11.94 -24.59
CA ALA A 254 12.41 -11.21 -24.27
C ALA A 254 11.46 -11.94 -23.32
N GLY A 255 10.77 -11.15 -22.49
CA GLY A 255 9.80 -11.61 -21.49
C GLY A 255 8.77 -12.61 -22.00
N ARG A 256 8.73 -13.77 -21.38
CA ARG A 256 7.62 -14.71 -21.50
C ARG A 256 6.58 -14.41 -20.43
N GLY A 257 5.51 -13.75 -20.84
CA GLY A 257 4.30 -13.61 -20.01
C GLY A 257 3.76 -15.01 -19.63
N VAL A 258 3.63 -15.25 -18.34
CA VAL A 258 2.96 -16.44 -17.81
C VAL A 258 1.47 -16.31 -18.13
N LYS A 259 0.95 -17.16 -19.02
CA LYS A 259 -0.48 -17.24 -19.32
C LYS A 259 -1.23 -17.69 -18.05
N ALA A 260 -2.21 -16.91 -17.62
CA ALA A 260 -3.19 -17.33 -16.63
C ALA A 260 -3.94 -18.57 -17.18
N GLY A 261 -3.78 -19.72 -16.53
CA GLY A 261 -4.47 -20.95 -16.93
C GLY A 261 -3.67 -22.22 -16.79
N SER A 262 -2.76 -22.34 -15.79
CA SER A 262 -2.15 -23.65 -15.49
C SER A 262 -2.69 -24.20 -14.15
N SER A 263 -3.57 -25.19 -14.25
CA SER A 263 -4.01 -26.06 -13.15
C SER A 263 -2.92 -27.03 -12.68
N GLY A 264 -1.66 -26.57 -12.65
CA GLY A 264 -0.50 -27.33 -12.21
C GLY A 264 0.04 -26.84 -10.87
N SER A 265 0.94 -27.57 -10.26
CA SER A 265 1.57 -27.28 -8.96
C SER A 265 2.13 -25.84 -8.84
N GLY A 266 2.62 -25.25 -9.94
CA GLY A 266 3.11 -23.88 -9.99
C GLY A 266 2.02 -22.81 -9.81
N GLY A 267 0.81 -23.04 -10.32
CA GLY A 267 -0.32 -22.12 -10.16
C GLY A 267 -0.81 -22.08 -8.69
N ARG A 268 -0.83 -23.24 -8.04
CA ARG A 268 -1.23 -23.34 -6.63
C ARG A 268 -0.21 -22.64 -5.71
N ALA A 269 1.08 -22.88 -5.92
CA ALA A 269 2.15 -22.23 -5.15
C ALA A 269 2.14 -20.70 -5.31
N LEU A 270 1.88 -20.18 -6.52
CA LEU A 270 1.73 -18.76 -6.74
C LEU A 270 0.50 -18.21 -6.00
N LEU A 271 -0.62 -18.90 -6.01
CA LEU A 271 -1.83 -18.49 -5.29
C LEU A 271 -1.60 -18.46 -3.77
N GLU A 272 -0.92 -19.44 -3.23
CA GLU A 272 -0.55 -19.47 -1.80
C GLU A 272 0.35 -18.29 -1.43
N ALA A 273 1.37 -18.00 -2.25
CA ALA A 273 2.23 -16.84 -2.05
C ALA A 273 1.45 -15.51 -2.15
N ARG A 274 0.54 -15.39 -3.13
CA ARG A 274 -0.35 -14.22 -3.28
C ARG A 274 -1.33 -14.08 -2.11
N SER A 275 -1.82 -15.19 -1.59
CA SER A 275 -2.69 -15.24 -0.41
C SER A 275 -1.95 -14.72 0.83
N ASP A 276 -0.72 -15.17 1.05
CA ASP A 276 0.14 -14.66 2.12
C ASP A 276 0.39 -13.16 1.98
N MET A 277 0.69 -12.68 0.78
CA MET A 277 0.93 -11.25 0.53
C MET A 277 -0.33 -10.41 0.76
N ALA A 278 -1.51 -10.90 0.34
CA ALA A 278 -2.78 -10.21 0.56
C ALA A 278 -3.06 -10.05 2.06
N LEU A 279 -2.90 -11.13 2.83
CA LEU A 279 -3.08 -11.08 4.28
C LEU A 279 -2.03 -10.20 4.95
N ALA A 280 -0.77 -10.27 4.53
CA ALA A 280 0.31 -9.44 5.06
C ALA A 280 0.04 -7.94 4.86
N ALA A 281 -0.42 -7.53 3.67
CA ALA A 281 -0.78 -6.14 3.39
C ALA A 281 -1.93 -5.65 4.30
N THR A 282 -2.96 -6.48 4.47
CA THR A 282 -4.07 -6.19 5.40
C THR A 282 -3.58 -6.06 6.85
N LEU A 283 -2.74 -6.98 7.34
CA LEU A 283 -2.17 -6.92 8.69
C LEU A 283 -1.28 -5.68 8.89
N ALA A 284 -0.41 -5.37 7.91
CA ALA A 284 0.40 -4.15 7.92
C ALA A 284 -0.48 -2.89 7.97
N GLY A 285 -1.60 -2.88 7.23
CA GLY A 285 -2.60 -1.81 7.26
C GLY A 285 -3.22 -1.61 8.63
N VAL A 286 -3.57 -2.69 9.34
CA VAL A 286 -4.04 -2.60 10.74
C VAL A 286 -2.96 -2.01 11.63
N GLY A 287 -1.70 -2.49 11.54
CA GLY A 287 -0.58 -2.00 12.33
C GLY A 287 -0.33 -0.50 12.11
N LEU A 288 -0.24 -0.07 10.85
CA LEU A 288 0.02 1.34 10.51
C LEU A 288 -1.10 2.28 10.97
N SER A 289 -2.35 1.84 10.97
CA SER A 289 -3.48 2.66 11.43
C SER A 289 -3.37 3.00 12.92
N GLN A 290 -2.70 2.17 13.70
CA GLN A 290 -2.50 2.37 15.13
C GLN A 290 -1.23 3.15 15.46
N ALA A 291 -0.12 2.84 14.77
CA ALA A 291 1.21 3.32 15.10
C ALA A 291 1.71 4.45 14.19
N GLY A 292 1.08 4.65 13.05
CA GLY A 292 1.47 5.66 12.06
C GLY A 292 2.68 5.25 11.22
N LEU A 293 3.20 6.21 10.45
CA LEU A 293 4.29 6.04 9.48
C LEU A 293 5.46 6.97 9.84
N GLY A 294 6.66 6.59 9.45
CA GLY A 294 7.92 7.31 9.74
C GLY A 294 8.50 8.05 8.53
N MET A 295 9.84 8.15 8.51
CA MET A 295 10.57 8.96 7.52
C MET A 295 10.75 8.31 6.16
N VAL A 296 10.55 6.99 6.01
CA VAL A 296 10.50 6.38 4.66
C VAL A 296 9.40 7.04 3.86
N HIS A 297 8.18 7.10 4.42
CA HIS A 297 7.06 7.79 3.80
C HIS A 297 7.26 9.30 3.69
N GLY A 298 8.02 9.90 4.64
CA GLY A 298 8.39 11.31 4.58
C GLY A 298 9.14 11.68 3.30
N PHE A 299 10.03 10.81 2.82
CA PHE A 299 10.75 10.97 1.57
C PHE A 299 10.01 10.40 0.35
N ALA A 300 9.30 9.27 0.51
CA ALA A 300 8.63 8.62 -0.61
C ALA A 300 7.50 9.47 -1.23
N HIS A 301 6.79 10.26 -0.42
CA HIS A 301 5.74 11.15 -0.91
C HIS A 301 6.26 12.19 -1.92
N PRO A 302 7.27 13.02 -1.59
CA PRO A 302 7.81 13.98 -2.55
C PRO A 302 8.52 13.30 -3.74
N VAL A 303 9.26 12.21 -3.53
CA VAL A 303 9.88 11.44 -4.61
C VAL A 303 8.82 10.98 -5.62
N GLY A 304 7.73 10.39 -5.15
CA GLY A 304 6.64 9.97 -6.03
C GLY A 304 5.94 11.14 -6.72
N ALA A 305 5.70 12.25 -6.02
CA ALA A 305 5.00 13.41 -6.57
C ALA A 305 5.82 14.13 -7.67
N MET A 306 7.14 14.29 -7.46
CA MET A 306 8.01 15.08 -8.34
C MET A 306 8.62 14.27 -9.47
N ALA A 307 9.05 13.03 -9.20
CA ALA A 307 9.68 12.16 -10.19
C ALA A 307 8.70 11.21 -10.88
N GLY A 308 7.44 11.16 -10.45
CA GLY A 308 6.46 10.21 -11.00
C GLY A 308 6.73 8.76 -10.63
N LEU A 309 7.58 8.51 -9.63
CA LEU A 309 7.90 7.15 -9.19
C LEU A 309 6.70 6.53 -8.46
N ALA A 310 6.39 5.28 -8.76
CA ALA A 310 5.32 4.56 -8.07
C ALA A 310 5.59 4.53 -6.55
N HIS A 311 4.56 4.80 -5.74
CA HIS A 311 4.69 4.98 -4.29
C HIS A 311 5.40 3.81 -3.59
N GLY A 312 4.97 2.58 -3.86
CA GLY A 312 5.58 1.38 -3.27
C GLY A 312 7.03 1.17 -3.74
N LEU A 313 7.38 1.59 -4.97
CA LEU A 313 8.76 1.55 -5.46
C LEU A 313 9.63 2.59 -4.73
N ALA A 314 9.12 3.80 -4.53
CA ALA A 314 9.82 4.81 -3.74
C ALA A 314 10.09 4.31 -2.31
N ASN A 315 9.06 3.78 -1.64
CA ASN A 315 9.21 3.18 -0.31
C ASN A 315 10.26 2.06 -0.29
N ALA A 316 10.24 1.16 -1.29
CA ALA A 316 11.16 0.03 -1.39
C ALA A 316 12.64 0.46 -1.47
N ILE A 317 12.92 1.48 -2.27
CA ILE A 317 14.28 2.04 -2.45
C ILE A 317 14.77 2.70 -1.17
N LEU A 318 13.91 3.47 -0.51
CA LEU A 318 14.28 4.32 0.62
C LEU A 318 14.35 3.55 1.95
N LEU A 319 13.60 2.46 2.08
CA LEU A 319 13.47 1.70 3.34
C LEU A 319 14.80 1.27 3.95
N PRO A 320 15.75 0.64 3.24
CA PRO A 320 17.00 0.19 3.85
C PRO A 320 17.83 1.33 4.42
N PHE A 321 17.89 2.48 3.75
CA PHE A 321 18.66 3.66 4.19
C PHE A 321 18.10 4.26 5.47
N VAL A 322 16.77 4.41 5.54
CA VAL A 322 16.13 4.94 6.76
C VAL A 322 16.31 3.98 7.92
N MET A 323 16.14 2.66 7.68
CA MET A 323 16.32 1.66 8.75
C MET A 323 17.76 1.62 9.24
N GLU A 324 18.76 1.77 8.38
CA GLU A 324 20.15 1.88 8.78
C GLU A 324 20.40 3.11 9.66
N ALA A 325 19.83 4.26 9.29
CA ALA A 325 19.93 5.47 10.10
C ALA A 325 19.22 5.37 11.46
N LEU A 326 18.26 4.45 11.60
CA LEU A 326 17.54 4.21 12.85
C LEU A 326 18.18 3.15 13.75
N ILE A 327 19.27 2.49 13.35
CA ILE A 327 19.95 1.47 14.18
C ILE A 327 20.26 1.98 15.59
N PRO A 328 20.79 3.20 15.78
CA PRO A 328 21.10 3.70 17.13
C PRO A 328 19.88 3.83 18.06
N ASP A 329 18.69 4.09 17.50
CA ASP A 329 17.48 4.41 18.26
C ASP A 329 16.48 3.24 18.32
N ALA A 330 16.55 2.29 17.39
CA ALA A 330 15.61 1.18 17.26
C ALA A 330 16.28 -0.19 17.00
N GLY A 331 17.55 -0.35 17.35
CA GLY A 331 18.35 -1.54 17.01
C GLY A 331 17.71 -2.86 17.44
N GLU A 332 17.25 -2.98 18.69
CA GLU A 332 16.60 -4.21 19.19
C GLU A 332 15.33 -4.54 18.39
N ARG A 333 14.55 -3.51 18.04
CA ARG A 333 13.34 -3.72 17.22
C ARG A 333 13.68 -4.10 15.80
N LEU A 334 14.77 -3.56 15.24
CA LEU A 334 15.27 -3.97 13.92
C LEU A 334 15.78 -5.41 13.92
N SER A 335 16.44 -5.86 14.98
CA SER A 335 16.81 -7.29 15.15
C SER A 335 15.56 -8.18 15.11
N THR A 336 14.50 -7.82 15.85
CA THR A 336 13.22 -8.54 15.84
C THR A 336 12.59 -8.57 14.44
N ILE A 337 12.69 -7.48 13.68
CA ILE A 337 12.26 -7.44 12.27
C ILE A 337 13.11 -8.39 11.42
N GLY A 338 14.43 -8.40 11.61
CA GLY A 338 15.34 -9.30 10.91
C GLY A 338 14.98 -10.77 11.14
N GLU A 339 14.76 -11.14 12.40
CA GLU A 339 14.32 -12.50 12.76
C GLU A 339 12.96 -12.87 12.13
N ALA A 340 12.01 -11.94 12.16
CA ALA A 340 10.70 -12.16 11.55
C ALA A 340 10.78 -12.29 10.02
N LEU A 341 11.65 -11.51 9.36
CA LEU A 341 11.80 -11.47 7.91
C LEU A 341 12.54 -12.71 7.36
N THR A 342 13.58 -13.17 8.08
CA THR A 342 14.45 -14.28 7.63
C THR A 342 14.04 -15.63 8.19
N GLY A 343 13.39 -15.65 9.36
CA GLY A 343 13.14 -16.87 10.14
C GLY A 343 14.34 -17.31 10.98
N GLU A 344 15.47 -16.61 10.92
CA GLU A 344 16.68 -16.89 11.67
C GLU A 344 16.64 -16.17 13.02
N GLN A 345 17.31 -16.71 14.05
CA GLN A 345 17.39 -16.12 15.39
C GLN A 345 18.76 -15.43 15.60
N GLY A 346 18.78 -14.44 16.48
CA GLY A 346 20.02 -13.75 16.84
C GLY A 346 20.54 -12.78 15.78
N ILE A 347 19.66 -12.32 14.89
CA ILE A 347 19.98 -11.34 13.85
C ILE A 347 20.35 -9.99 14.47
N SER A 348 21.51 -9.47 14.10
CA SER A 348 21.90 -8.10 14.48
C SER A 348 21.09 -7.03 13.72
N PRO A 349 20.98 -5.79 14.23
CA PRO A 349 20.31 -4.71 13.51
C PRO A 349 20.86 -4.48 12.10
N GLN A 350 22.17 -4.60 11.91
CA GLN A 350 22.84 -4.45 10.61
C GLN A 350 22.45 -5.58 9.64
N GLU A 351 22.39 -6.82 10.13
CA GLU A 351 21.94 -7.96 9.34
C GLU A 351 20.47 -7.85 8.95
N ALA A 352 19.63 -7.30 9.82
CA ALA A 352 18.23 -7.02 9.51
C ALA A 352 18.10 -6.03 8.33
N VAL A 353 18.88 -4.93 8.36
CA VAL A 353 18.91 -3.95 7.27
C VAL A 353 19.41 -4.59 5.96
N ARG A 354 20.46 -5.42 6.04
CA ARG A 354 20.96 -6.18 4.88
C ARG A 354 19.91 -7.14 4.33
N ALA A 355 19.17 -7.82 5.20
CA ALA A 355 18.09 -8.72 4.77
C ALA A 355 16.98 -8.00 4.01
N ILE A 356 16.59 -6.78 4.46
CA ILE A 356 15.64 -5.91 3.76
C ILE A 356 16.19 -5.52 2.38
N ALA A 357 17.44 -5.05 2.30
CA ALA A 357 18.07 -4.64 1.05
C ALA A 357 18.22 -5.83 0.08
N ARG A 358 18.60 -7.00 0.59
CA ARG A 358 18.71 -8.24 -0.20
C ARG A 358 17.36 -8.65 -0.78
N LEU A 359 16.28 -8.60 0.03
CA LEU A 359 14.94 -8.89 -0.46
C LEU A 359 14.56 -7.97 -1.63
N GLY A 360 14.80 -6.66 -1.48
CA GLY A 360 14.56 -5.68 -2.56
C GLY A 360 15.34 -6.03 -3.84
N ARG A 361 16.63 -6.29 -3.72
CA ARG A 361 17.49 -6.67 -4.86
C ARG A 361 17.00 -7.95 -5.56
N ASP A 362 16.63 -8.97 -4.78
CA ASP A 362 16.19 -10.26 -5.33
C ASP A 362 14.93 -10.13 -6.18
N ILE A 363 14.06 -9.16 -5.87
CA ILE A 363 12.83 -8.90 -6.62
C ILE A 363 12.93 -7.74 -7.61
N GLY A 364 14.15 -7.25 -7.87
CA GLY A 364 14.43 -6.26 -8.90
C GLY A 364 14.14 -4.80 -8.52
N ILE A 365 14.15 -4.45 -7.22
CA ILE A 365 14.09 -3.06 -6.77
C ILE A 365 15.44 -2.37 -7.04
N PRO A 366 15.46 -1.16 -7.62
CA PRO A 366 16.67 -0.36 -7.77
C PRO A 366 17.34 -0.09 -6.42
N GLU A 367 18.68 -0.09 -6.39
CA GLU A 367 19.42 0.05 -5.14
C GLU A 367 19.42 1.46 -4.53
N ASN A 368 19.10 2.49 -5.34
CA ASN A 368 19.05 3.89 -4.91
C ASN A 368 18.22 4.73 -5.90
N LEU A 369 18.06 6.04 -5.63
CA LEU A 369 17.26 6.95 -6.45
C LEU A 369 17.89 7.22 -7.82
N GLU A 370 19.24 7.23 -7.93
CA GLU A 370 19.95 7.39 -9.21
C GLU A 370 19.70 6.18 -10.12
N ALA A 371 19.79 4.96 -9.58
CA ALA A 371 19.45 3.74 -10.31
C ALA A 371 17.97 3.65 -10.71
N ALA A 372 17.10 4.37 -10.02
CA ALA A 372 15.70 4.56 -10.37
C ALA A 372 15.45 5.76 -11.30
N GLU A 373 16.50 6.37 -11.83
CA GLU A 373 16.46 7.51 -12.75
C GLU A 373 15.73 8.75 -12.20
N VAL A 374 15.73 8.95 -10.87
CA VAL A 374 15.16 10.14 -10.23
C VAL A 374 16.06 11.34 -10.50
N PRO A 375 15.58 12.40 -11.18
CA PRO A 375 16.43 13.54 -11.54
C PRO A 375 16.92 14.31 -10.31
N GLN A 376 18.22 14.54 -10.21
CA GLN A 376 18.85 15.24 -9.07
C GLN A 376 18.36 16.70 -8.91
N ARG A 377 17.81 17.31 -9.95
CA ARG A 377 17.18 18.65 -9.86
C ARG A 377 16.02 18.73 -8.87
N TYR A 378 15.44 17.61 -8.46
CA TYR A 378 14.36 17.55 -7.46
C TYR A 378 14.87 17.46 -6.02
N PHE A 379 16.18 17.37 -5.81
CA PHE A 379 16.78 17.13 -4.49
C PHE A 379 16.29 18.14 -3.44
N GLU A 380 16.41 19.45 -3.73
CA GLU A 380 16.04 20.50 -2.77
C GLU A 380 14.53 20.52 -2.49
N ASP A 381 13.71 20.26 -3.50
CA ASP A 381 12.26 20.21 -3.34
C ASP A 381 11.83 18.98 -2.53
N ILE A 382 12.45 17.81 -2.78
CA ILE A 382 12.24 16.58 -2.01
C ILE A 382 12.63 16.81 -0.53
N LEU A 383 13.78 17.44 -0.30
CA LEU A 383 14.24 17.75 1.05
C LEU A 383 13.27 18.69 1.77
N ALA A 384 12.85 19.77 1.12
CA ALA A 384 11.94 20.76 1.71
C ALA A 384 10.60 20.14 2.11
N ASP A 385 10.03 19.26 1.27
CA ASP A 385 8.76 18.57 1.60
C ASP A 385 8.96 17.54 2.73
N ALA A 386 10.07 16.79 2.73
CA ALA A 386 10.43 15.85 3.79
C ALA A 386 10.62 16.56 5.15
N LEU A 387 11.26 17.74 5.17
CA LEU A 387 11.41 18.56 6.38
C LEU A 387 10.05 19.02 6.93
N SER A 388 9.07 19.27 6.07
CA SER A 388 7.71 19.68 6.44
C SER A 388 6.81 18.51 6.89
N TYR A 389 7.27 17.26 6.77
CA TYR A 389 6.45 16.07 7.01
C TYR A 389 5.99 15.96 8.47
N ARG A 390 4.71 16.19 8.71
CA ARG A 390 4.15 16.26 10.07
C ARG A 390 4.20 14.93 10.83
N ARG A 391 4.18 13.78 10.12
CA ARG A 391 4.19 12.44 10.75
C ARG A 391 5.59 11.98 11.15
N ARG A 392 6.67 12.78 10.87
CA ARG A 392 8.02 12.49 11.36
C ARG A 392 8.09 12.26 12.88
N LYS A 393 7.10 12.74 13.63
CA LYS A 393 6.96 12.51 15.08
C LYS A 393 6.78 11.04 15.46
N ALA A 394 6.34 10.19 14.54
CA ALA A 394 6.22 8.75 14.75
C ALA A 394 7.58 8.04 14.65
N SER A 395 8.57 8.64 13.98
CA SER A 395 9.92 8.08 13.92
C SER A 395 10.53 7.96 15.32
N PRO A 396 11.23 6.86 15.65
CA PRO A 396 11.95 6.72 16.92
C PRO A 396 13.03 7.78 17.10
N ARG A 397 13.65 8.22 16.01
CA ARG A 397 14.66 9.28 15.98
C ARG A 397 14.05 10.62 15.58
N ALA A 398 14.37 11.66 16.36
CA ALA A 398 14.12 13.04 15.99
C ALA A 398 15.29 13.55 15.10
N PHE A 399 15.21 13.29 13.81
CA PHE A 399 16.23 13.73 12.86
C PHE A 399 16.34 15.26 12.83
N THR A 400 17.58 15.77 12.82
CA THR A 400 17.88 17.17 12.49
C THR A 400 17.74 17.39 10.96
N ASP A 401 17.70 18.65 10.55
CA ASP A 401 17.59 19.00 9.12
C ASP A 401 18.85 18.55 8.34
N ASP A 402 20.05 18.70 8.95
CA ASP A 402 21.31 18.25 8.36
C ASP A 402 21.38 16.71 8.24
N GLU A 403 20.85 15.96 9.23
CA GLU A 403 20.78 14.51 9.14
C GLU A 403 19.84 14.07 8.03
N LEU A 404 18.68 14.72 7.84
CA LEU A 404 17.77 14.41 6.75
C LEU A 404 18.37 14.74 5.39
N LYS A 405 19.14 15.82 5.28
CA LYS A 405 19.87 16.15 4.06
C LYS A 405 20.91 15.09 3.73
N SER A 406 21.78 14.74 4.70
CA SER A 406 22.79 13.68 4.53
C SER A 406 22.18 12.32 4.20
N LEU A 407 21.03 12.01 4.80
CA LEU A 407 20.29 10.79 4.50
C LEU A 407 19.77 10.78 3.07
N LEU A 408 19.22 11.90 2.58
CA LEU A 408 18.76 12.02 1.19
C LEU A 408 19.93 11.93 0.18
N GLU A 409 21.10 12.51 0.49
CA GLU A 409 22.32 12.36 -0.31
C GLU A 409 22.72 10.89 -0.46
N ARG A 410 22.67 10.13 0.64
CA ARG A 410 22.93 8.68 0.64
C ARG A 410 21.87 7.90 -0.16
N MET A 411 20.60 8.28 -0.08
CA MET A 411 19.51 7.65 -0.85
C MET A 411 19.67 7.87 -2.35
N TYR A 412 20.33 8.94 -2.77
CA TYR A 412 20.55 9.24 -4.19
C TYR A 412 21.56 8.30 -4.83
N SER A 413 22.77 8.22 -4.29
CA SER A 413 23.90 7.52 -4.92
C SER A 413 24.61 6.51 -4.00
N GLY A 414 24.16 6.39 -2.77
CA GLY A 414 24.72 5.48 -1.79
C GLY A 414 24.28 4.03 -2.02
N LYS A 415 24.91 3.13 -1.25
CA LYS A 415 24.56 1.71 -1.18
C LYS A 415 24.45 1.30 0.27
N VAL A 416 23.51 0.43 0.54
CA VAL A 416 23.52 -0.38 1.77
C VAL A 416 24.29 -1.63 1.46
N GLU A 417 25.37 -1.89 2.20
CA GLU A 417 26.19 -3.08 2.03
C GLU A 417 25.38 -4.35 2.36
N ILE A 418 25.44 -5.33 1.47
CA ILE A 418 24.62 -6.56 1.53
C ILE A 418 25.48 -7.75 1.92
#